data_151f7d1ff63f0cf0bd4de3ec6266831d
#
_entry.id   151f7d1ff63f0cf0bd4de3ec6266831d
#
_cell.length_a   1.000
_cell.length_b   1.000
_cell.length_c   1.000
_cell.angle_alpha   90.00
_cell.angle_beta   90.00
_cell.angle_gamma   90.00
#
_symmetry.space_group_name_H-M   'P 1'
#
loop_
_entity.id
_entity.type
_entity.pdbx_description
1 polymer ?
#
loop_
_entity_poly.entity_id
_entity_poly.type
_entity_poly.pdbx_seq_one_letter_code
_entity_poly.pdbx_strand_id
1 'polypeptide(L)'
;MAKSYDPAMHSAEHVLNAVMVRRFGCARCFSTHINPGKSKVDFRFPRDLSPEEARAVEEEVNAELSRGLAVSARPMPREEAARRFNLSRLPADAGEELRIVYVGDPVAPVDACPCIGEHVENTLQCGHFTWCSHEFTPPAEGENLGVLRVRFRAGN
;
A
#
# COMPACT_ATOMS: atom_id res chain seq x y z
N MET A 1 -22.98 -6.94 10.60
CA MET A 1 -22.39 -7.84 9.59
C MET A 1 -20.92 -7.55 9.43
N ALA A 2 -20.12 -8.58 9.47
CA ALA A 2 -18.67 -8.39 9.27
C ALA A 2 -18.42 -7.89 7.86
N LYS A 3 -17.57 -6.89 7.73
CA LYS A 3 -17.18 -6.39 6.45
C LYS A 3 -16.35 -7.46 5.73
N SER A 4 -16.65 -7.72 4.46
CA SER A 4 -15.86 -8.64 3.67
C SER A 4 -14.47 -8.05 3.51
N TYR A 5 -13.45 -8.85 3.71
CA TYR A 5 -12.06 -8.42 3.69
C TYR A 5 -11.24 -9.36 2.83
N ASP A 6 -10.34 -8.80 2.05
CA ASP A 6 -9.50 -9.58 1.13
C ASP A 6 -8.03 -9.39 1.50
N PRO A 7 -7.44 -10.35 2.25
CA PRO A 7 -6.02 -10.24 2.63
C PRO A 7 -5.06 -10.18 1.45
N ALA A 8 -5.36 -10.88 0.35
CA ALA A 8 -4.52 -10.83 -0.85
C ALA A 8 -4.50 -9.44 -1.45
N MET A 9 -5.67 -8.81 -1.53
CA MET A 9 -5.81 -7.45 -2.04
C MET A 9 -5.07 -6.46 -1.14
N HIS A 10 -5.19 -6.63 0.18
CA HIS A 10 -4.55 -5.75 1.15
C HIS A 10 -3.02 -5.86 1.10
N SER A 11 -2.50 -7.08 1.00
CA SER A 11 -1.06 -7.28 0.88
C SER A 11 -0.52 -6.71 -0.43
N ALA A 12 -1.26 -6.87 -1.53
CA ALA A 12 -0.89 -6.27 -2.81
C ALA A 12 -0.87 -4.74 -2.70
N GLU A 13 -1.78 -4.14 -1.93
CA GLU A 13 -1.79 -2.69 -1.71
C GLU A 13 -0.51 -2.23 -1.02
N HIS A 14 -0.01 -2.98 -0.04
CA HIS A 14 1.25 -2.64 0.62
C HIS A 14 2.42 -2.65 -0.38
N VAL A 15 2.47 -3.62 -1.27
CA VAL A 15 3.52 -3.69 -2.29
C VAL A 15 3.36 -2.53 -3.30
N LEU A 16 2.13 -2.20 -3.67
CA LEU A 16 1.86 -1.05 -4.55
C LEU A 16 2.39 0.24 -3.92
N ASN A 17 2.12 0.45 -2.62
CA ASN A 17 2.66 1.61 -1.91
C ASN A 17 4.19 1.66 -1.97
N ALA A 18 4.84 0.53 -1.70
CA ALA A 18 6.31 0.46 -1.72
C ALA A 18 6.86 0.83 -3.09
N VAL A 19 6.24 0.32 -4.16
CA VAL A 19 6.67 0.63 -5.52
C VAL A 19 6.47 2.10 -5.85
N MET A 20 5.31 2.66 -5.50
CA MET A 20 5.02 4.08 -5.75
C MET A 20 6.00 4.99 -5.03
N VAL A 21 6.25 4.73 -3.74
CA VAL A 21 7.19 5.53 -2.94
C VAL A 21 8.60 5.43 -3.51
N ARG A 22 9.04 4.23 -3.83
CA ARG A 22 10.38 4.00 -4.37
C ARG A 22 10.59 4.65 -5.73
N ARG A 23 9.58 4.54 -6.59
CA ARG A 23 9.69 5.00 -7.98
C ARG A 23 9.51 6.50 -8.13
N PHE A 24 8.57 7.09 -7.40
CA PHE A 24 8.19 8.49 -7.58
C PHE A 24 8.57 9.40 -6.42
N GLY A 25 9.01 8.84 -5.32
CA GLY A 25 9.36 9.65 -4.15
C GLY A 25 8.15 10.28 -3.46
N CYS A 26 6.95 9.81 -3.76
CA CYS A 26 5.75 10.31 -3.11
C CYS A 26 5.57 9.66 -1.73
N ALA A 27 4.68 10.22 -0.92
CA ALA A 27 4.28 9.59 0.33
C ALA A 27 3.38 8.38 0.04
N ARG A 28 3.22 7.52 1.04
CA ARG A 28 2.24 6.42 0.95
C ARG A 28 0.84 6.99 0.76
N CYS A 29 -0.05 6.15 0.24
CA CYS A 29 -1.44 6.56 0.04
C CYS A 29 -2.05 7.08 1.34
N PHE A 30 -2.93 8.07 1.22
CA PHE A 30 -3.61 8.65 2.38
C PHE A 30 -5.02 8.09 2.57
N SER A 31 -5.52 7.34 1.60
CA SER A 31 -6.85 6.73 1.66
C SER A 31 -6.81 5.39 0.94
N THR A 32 -7.45 4.39 1.52
CA THR A 32 -7.47 3.02 1.00
C THR A 32 -8.87 2.44 1.19
N HIS A 33 -9.39 1.83 0.12
CA HIS A 33 -10.64 1.07 0.18
C HIS A 33 -10.36 -0.30 -0.39
N ILE A 34 -10.19 -1.27 0.50
CA ILE A 34 -9.94 -2.66 0.11
C ILE A 34 -11.28 -3.38 0.01
N ASN A 35 -11.61 -3.82 -1.18
CA ASN A 35 -12.84 -4.56 -1.46
C ASN A 35 -12.52 -5.81 -2.27
N PRO A 36 -13.27 -6.89 -2.08
CA PRO A 36 -13.16 -8.02 -3.00
C PRO A 36 -13.47 -7.56 -4.43
N GLY A 37 -12.73 -8.02 -5.38
CA GLY A 37 -12.91 -7.68 -6.78
C GLY A 37 -12.12 -6.47 -7.23
N LYS A 38 -12.34 -5.31 -6.64
CA LYS A 38 -11.60 -4.10 -7.04
C LYS A 38 -11.42 -3.17 -5.86
N SER A 39 -10.19 -2.75 -5.65
CA SER A 39 -9.82 -1.84 -4.57
C SER A 39 -9.32 -0.52 -5.14
N LYS A 40 -9.24 0.50 -4.30
CA LYS A 40 -8.70 1.80 -4.72
C LYS A 40 -7.86 2.42 -3.63
N VAL A 41 -6.85 3.18 -4.05
CA VAL A 41 -5.98 3.94 -3.16
C VAL A 41 -5.80 5.34 -3.74
N ASP A 42 -5.66 6.32 -2.85
CA ASP A 42 -5.43 7.72 -3.24
C ASP A 42 -4.08 8.18 -2.74
N PHE A 43 -3.29 8.74 -3.65
CA PHE A 43 -1.97 9.30 -3.36
C PHE A 43 -1.99 10.81 -3.53
N ARG A 44 -1.27 11.53 -2.67
CA ARG A 44 -0.92 12.93 -2.96
C ARG A 44 0.16 12.91 -4.03
N PHE A 45 -0.14 13.53 -5.16
CA PHE A 45 0.73 13.40 -6.33
C PHE A 45 0.73 14.71 -7.13
N PRO A 46 1.88 15.06 -7.76
CA PRO A 46 2.00 16.37 -8.42
C PRO A 46 1.39 16.43 -9.82
N ARG A 47 1.13 15.28 -10.45
CA ARG A 47 0.69 15.21 -11.85
C ARG A 47 0.03 13.88 -12.13
N ASP A 48 -0.61 13.79 -13.28
CA ASP A 48 -1.14 12.51 -13.76
C ASP A 48 0.00 11.57 -14.17
N LEU A 49 -0.30 10.28 -14.26
CA LEU A 49 0.63 9.28 -14.77
C LEU A 49 0.35 9.00 -16.24
N SER A 50 1.41 8.76 -17.00
CA SER A 50 1.26 8.26 -18.36
C SER A 50 0.86 6.78 -18.34
N PRO A 51 0.26 6.27 -19.43
CA PRO A 51 -0.02 4.84 -19.54
C PRO A 51 1.23 3.97 -19.39
N GLU A 52 2.37 4.45 -19.87
CA GLU A 52 3.64 3.72 -19.76
C GLU A 52 4.10 3.63 -18.31
N GLU A 53 3.93 4.70 -17.54
CA GLU A 53 4.28 4.71 -16.12
C GLU A 53 3.37 3.77 -15.33
N ALA A 54 2.08 3.77 -15.63
CA ALA A 54 1.12 2.86 -14.98
C ALA A 54 1.50 1.40 -15.25
N ARG A 55 1.86 1.08 -16.50
CA ARG A 55 2.29 -0.27 -16.86
C ARG A 55 3.58 -0.65 -16.16
N ALA A 56 4.52 0.28 -16.04
CA ALA A 56 5.79 0.02 -15.35
C ALA A 56 5.55 -0.29 -13.88
N VAL A 57 4.65 0.44 -13.21
CA VAL A 57 4.29 0.15 -11.83
C VAL A 57 3.65 -1.22 -11.70
N GLU A 58 2.71 -1.54 -12.59
CA GLU A 58 2.06 -2.87 -12.58
C GLU A 58 3.09 -3.99 -12.71
N GLU A 59 4.03 -3.84 -13.64
CA GLU A 59 5.08 -4.84 -13.84
C GLU A 59 5.98 -4.97 -12.61
N GLU A 60 6.32 -3.85 -12.00
CA GLU A 60 7.18 -3.85 -10.81
C GLU A 60 6.49 -4.46 -9.61
N VAL A 61 5.20 -4.18 -9.40
CA VAL A 61 4.41 -4.81 -8.34
C VAL A 61 4.38 -6.32 -8.55
N ASN A 62 4.09 -6.76 -9.77
CA ASN A 62 4.03 -8.20 -10.06
C ASN A 62 5.39 -8.87 -9.90
N ALA A 63 6.47 -8.19 -10.25
CA ALA A 63 7.82 -8.71 -10.03
C ALA A 63 8.07 -8.94 -8.52
N GLU A 64 7.67 -8.00 -7.67
CA GLU A 64 7.82 -8.17 -6.23
C GLU A 64 6.94 -9.30 -5.69
N LEU A 65 5.67 -9.36 -6.11
CA LEU A 65 4.76 -10.42 -5.66
C LEU A 65 5.27 -11.81 -6.04
N SER A 66 5.89 -11.93 -7.20
CA SER A 66 6.39 -13.20 -7.72
C SER A 66 7.63 -13.72 -6.98
N ARG A 67 8.25 -12.88 -6.15
CA ARG A 67 9.44 -13.29 -5.39
C ARG A 67 9.13 -14.26 -4.25
N GLY A 68 7.86 -14.44 -3.90
CA GLY A 68 7.50 -15.32 -2.79
C GLY A 68 7.98 -14.81 -1.45
N LEU A 69 7.76 -13.52 -1.19
CA LEU A 69 8.22 -12.87 0.04
C LEU A 69 7.29 -13.19 1.21
N ALA A 70 7.88 -13.46 2.37
CA ALA A 70 7.10 -13.64 3.59
C ALA A 70 6.46 -12.31 4.00
N VAL A 71 5.22 -12.37 4.44
CA VAL A 71 4.54 -11.22 5.05
C VAL A 71 4.40 -11.52 6.53
N SER A 72 5.01 -10.70 7.37
CA SER A 72 5.06 -10.94 8.80
C SER A 72 4.67 -9.69 9.58
N ALA A 73 4.37 -9.87 10.85
CA ALA A 73 4.01 -8.76 11.71
C ALA A 73 4.80 -8.86 13.01
N ARG A 74 5.26 -7.72 13.51
CA ARG A 74 6.01 -7.65 14.76
C ARG A 74 5.54 -6.45 15.55
N PRO A 75 5.49 -6.57 16.89
CA PRO A 75 5.15 -5.42 17.72
C PRO A 75 6.31 -4.42 17.76
N MET A 76 5.97 -3.15 17.89
CA MET A 76 6.94 -2.08 18.07
C MET A 76 6.34 -1.04 19.02
N PRO A 77 7.12 -0.54 20.00
CA PRO A 77 6.62 0.51 20.87
C PRO A 77 6.18 1.72 20.05
N ARG A 78 5.06 2.32 20.43
CA ARG A 78 4.50 3.48 19.73
C ARG A 78 5.52 4.60 19.57
N GLU A 79 6.32 4.85 20.61
CA GLU A 79 7.34 5.89 20.57
C GLU A 79 8.38 5.64 19.48
N GLU A 80 8.82 4.39 19.32
CA GLU A 80 9.76 4.03 18.25
C GLU A 80 9.09 4.14 16.88
N ALA A 81 7.86 3.63 16.78
CA ALA A 81 7.11 3.68 15.53
C ALA A 81 6.87 5.12 15.06
N ALA A 82 6.61 6.03 16.00
CA ALA A 82 6.39 7.44 15.68
C ALA A 82 7.63 8.09 15.05
N ARG A 83 8.83 7.60 15.38
CA ARG A 83 10.07 8.10 14.79
C ARG A 83 10.32 7.54 13.38
N ARG A 84 9.69 6.41 13.04
CA ARG A 84 9.98 5.68 11.80
C ARG A 84 8.87 5.73 10.78
N PHE A 85 7.61 5.96 11.21
CA PHE A 85 6.44 5.88 10.36
C PHE A 85 5.49 7.03 10.63
N ASN A 86 4.64 7.32 9.62
CA ASN A 86 3.53 8.24 9.79
C ASN A 86 2.37 7.50 10.45
N LEU A 87 1.97 7.92 11.64
CA LEU A 87 0.91 7.27 12.40
C LEU A 87 -0.47 7.91 12.21
N SER A 88 -0.60 8.89 11.32
CA SER A 88 -1.84 9.68 11.19
C SER A 88 -3.06 8.84 10.81
N ARG A 89 -2.87 7.68 10.18
CA ARG A 89 -3.96 6.81 9.75
C ARG A 89 -4.37 5.77 10.79
N LEU A 90 -3.63 5.68 11.89
CA LEU A 90 -3.98 4.75 12.96
C LEU A 90 -4.97 5.40 13.92
N PRO A 91 -5.88 4.61 14.53
CA PRO A 91 -6.75 5.12 15.58
C PRO A 91 -5.92 5.66 16.75
N ALA A 92 -6.41 6.72 17.40
CA ALA A 92 -5.72 7.30 18.54
C ALA A 92 -5.57 6.30 19.69
N ASP A 93 -6.45 5.31 19.76
CA ASP A 93 -6.47 4.27 20.79
C ASP A 93 -5.80 2.98 20.35
N ALA A 94 -4.95 3.01 19.32
CA ALA A 94 -4.27 1.81 18.82
C ALA A 94 -3.32 1.19 19.86
N GLY A 95 -2.99 1.91 20.95
CA GLY A 95 -2.23 1.36 22.08
C GLY A 95 -0.78 1.82 22.11
N GLU A 96 -0.08 1.37 23.13
CA GLU A 96 1.33 1.71 23.35
C GLU A 96 2.27 0.86 22.49
N GLU A 97 1.77 -0.26 21.97
CA GLU A 97 2.52 -1.15 21.11
C GLU A 97 1.76 -1.29 19.80
N LEU A 98 2.44 -1.03 18.69
CA LEU A 98 1.85 -1.08 17.37
C LEU A 98 2.31 -2.32 16.63
N ARG A 99 1.43 -2.83 15.76
CA ARG A 99 1.73 -3.95 14.90
C ARG A 99 2.34 -3.40 13.60
N ILE A 100 3.58 -3.78 13.33
CA ILE A 100 4.26 -3.39 12.08
C ILE A 100 4.24 -4.59 11.14
N VAL A 101 3.71 -4.40 9.95
CA VAL A 101 3.64 -5.43 8.92
C VAL A 101 4.81 -5.25 7.97
N TYR A 102 5.56 -6.33 7.75
CA TYR A 102 6.71 -6.35 6.87
C TYR A 102 6.44 -7.26 5.68
N VAL A 103 6.78 -6.77 4.49
CA VAL A 103 6.81 -7.58 3.28
C VAL A 103 8.28 -7.85 2.98
N GLY A 104 8.69 -9.11 3.08
CA GLY A 104 10.08 -9.51 2.94
C GLY A 104 10.80 -9.59 4.28
N ASP A 105 12.13 -9.64 4.23
CA ASP A 105 12.97 -9.72 5.42
C ASP A 105 12.81 -8.46 6.27
N PRO A 106 12.43 -8.55 7.55
CA PRO A 106 12.29 -7.36 8.40
C PRO A 106 13.56 -6.51 8.52
N VAL A 107 14.74 -7.07 8.25
CA VAL A 107 15.98 -6.30 8.26
C VAL A 107 16.11 -5.41 7.04
N ALA A 108 15.63 -5.89 5.88
CA ALA A 108 15.67 -5.15 4.61
C ALA A 108 14.37 -5.39 3.84
N PRO A 109 13.23 -4.91 4.36
CA PRO A 109 11.94 -5.23 3.75
C PRO A 109 11.69 -4.44 2.47
N VAL A 110 10.87 -5.04 1.61
CA VAL A 110 10.30 -4.32 0.47
C VAL A 110 9.34 -3.24 0.97
N ASP A 111 8.57 -3.57 2.01
CA ASP A 111 7.64 -2.63 2.63
C ASP A 111 7.57 -2.89 4.13
N ALA A 112 7.39 -1.82 4.90
CA ALA A 112 7.16 -1.89 6.35
C ALA A 112 6.21 -0.77 6.73
N CYS A 113 5.17 -1.10 7.49
CA CYS A 113 4.16 -0.09 7.80
C CYS A 113 3.30 -0.54 8.99
N PRO A 114 2.92 0.39 9.88
CA PRO A 114 1.92 0.08 10.91
C PRO A 114 0.59 -0.28 10.25
N CYS A 115 0.03 -1.41 10.61
CA CYS A 115 -1.22 -1.86 10.01
C CYS A 115 -1.92 -2.86 10.92
N ILE A 116 -3.24 -2.70 11.06
CA ILE A 116 -4.06 -3.58 11.89
C ILE A 116 -4.86 -4.60 11.08
N GLY A 117 -4.81 -4.51 9.74
CA GLY A 117 -5.60 -5.39 8.87
C GLY A 117 -4.96 -6.75 8.67
N GLU A 118 -5.73 -7.65 8.08
CA GLU A 118 -5.26 -8.99 7.77
C GLU A 118 -4.46 -9.02 6.48
N HIS A 119 -3.45 -9.88 6.44
CA HIS A 119 -2.56 -10.07 5.30
C HIS A 119 -2.39 -11.55 4.99
N VAL A 120 -1.91 -11.84 3.77
CA VAL A 120 -1.48 -13.19 3.41
C VAL A 120 -0.15 -13.49 4.10
N GLU A 121 0.22 -14.77 4.16
CA GLU A 121 1.49 -15.19 4.75
C GLU A 121 2.66 -15.05 3.77
N ASN A 122 2.35 -15.08 2.47
CA ASN A 122 3.37 -15.02 1.42
C ASN A 122 2.79 -14.30 0.21
N THR A 123 3.61 -13.47 -0.45
CA THR A 123 3.16 -12.67 -1.58
C THR A 123 2.66 -13.49 -2.77
N LEU A 124 3.08 -14.75 -2.90
CA LEU A 124 2.54 -15.63 -3.95
C LEU A 124 1.04 -15.83 -3.80
N GLN A 125 0.52 -15.70 -2.60
CA GLN A 125 -0.92 -15.85 -2.33
C GLN A 125 -1.74 -14.65 -2.81
N CYS A 126 -1.07 -13.55 -3.20
CA CYS A 126 -1.75 -12.40 -3.79
C CYS A 126 -2.22 -12.66 -5.23
N GLY A 127 -1.62 -13.63 -5.91
CA GLY A 127 -1.91 -13.87 -7.32
C GLY A 127 -1.33 -12.76 -8.20
N HIS A 128 -2.07 -12.39 -9.22
CA HIS A 128 -1.63 -11.37 -10.18
C HIS A 128 -2.24 -10.01 -9.84
N PHE A 129 -1.41 -8.97 -9.85
CA PHE A 129 -1.85 -7.58 -9.66
C PHE A 129 -2.21 -6.97 -11.01
N THR A 130 -3.40 -6.37 -11.08
CA THR A 130 -3.85 -5.66 -12.26
C THR A 130 -4.13 -4.20 -11.91
N TRP A 131 -3.46 -3.28 -12.61
CA TRP A 131 -3.77 -1.86 -12.56
C TRP A 131 -4.99 -1.64 -13.44
N CYS A 132 -6.16 -1.42 -12.84
CA CYS A 132 -7.40 -1.35 -13.61
C CYS A 132 -7.59 0.01 -14.27
N SER A 133 -7.36 1.09 -13.53
CA SER A 133 -7.52 2.45 -14.03
C SER A 133 -6.93 3.43 -13.03
N HIS A 134 -6.75 4.66 -13.47
CA HIS A 134 -6.38 5.74 -12.56
C HIS A 134 -6.99 7.05 -13.05
N GLU A 135 -7.14 7.99 -12.13
CA GLU A 135 -7.57 9.34 -12.45
C GLU A 135 -6.83 10.33 -11.56
N PHE A 136 -6.54 11.49 -12.13
CA PHE A 136 -5.82 12.54 -11.42
C PHE A 136 -6.72 13.76 -11.25
N THR A 137 -6.84 14.24 -10.01
CA THR A 137 -7.52 15.49 -9.69
C THR A 137 -6.45 16.54 -9.43
N PRO A 138 -6.41 17.63 -10.21
CA PRO A 138 -5.38 18.65 -10.03
C PRO A 138 -5.39 19.27 -8.63
N PRO A 139 -4.25 19.85 -8.20
CA PRO A 139 -4.19 20.52 -6.91
C PRO A 139 -5.24 21.62 -6.77
N ALA A 140 -5.79 21.73 -5.56
CA ALA A 140 -6.65 22.86 -5.24
C ALA A 140 -5.81 24.14 -5.20
N GLU A 141 -6.48 25.30 -5.27
CA GLU A 141 -5.80 26.59 -5.23
C GLU A 141 -4.95 26.70 -3.97
N GLY A 142 -3.67 27.05 -4.15
CA GLY A 142 -2.71 27.16 -3.05
C GLY A 142 -2.04 25.86 -2.66
N GLU A 143 -2.41 24.73 -3.27
CA GLU A 143 -1.80 23.43 -2.97
C GLU A 143 -0.85 23.02 -4.09
N ASN A 144 0.20 22.27 -3.73
CA ASN A 144 1.20 21.77 -4.68
C ASN A 144 0.88 20.38 -5.20
N LEU A 145 0.07 19.61 -4.48
CA LEU A 145 -0.23 18.23 -4.83
C LEU A 145 -1.73 18.04 -5.05
N GLY A 146 -2.05 17.31 -6.09
CA GLY A 146 -3.41 16.83 -6.33
C GLY A 146 -3.60 15.43 -5.79
N VAL A 147 -4.57 14.71 -6.32
CA VAL A 147 -4.90 13.36 -5.89
C VAL A 147 -4.84 12.43 -7.10
N LEU A 148 -3.99 11.42 -6.99
CA LEU A 148 -3.93 10.34 -7.96
C LEU A 148 -4.66 9.14 -7.36
N ARG A 149 -5.79 8.79 -7.94
CA ARG A 149 -6.57 7.62 -7.53
C ARG A 149 -6.24 6.45 -8.44
N VAL A 150 -5.82 5.35 -7.83
CA VAL A 150 -5.49 4.12 -8.54
C VAL A 150 -6.50 3.05 -8.16
N ARG A 151 -7.11 2.42 -9.16
CA ARG A 151 -8.00 1.28 -8.96
C ARG A 151 -7.26 0.03 -9.43
N PHE A 152 -7.32 -1.01 -8.61
CA PHE A 152 -6.58 -2.23 -8.90
C PHE A 152 -7.31 -3.45 -8.37
N ARG A 153 -6.84 -4.60 -8.77
CA ARG A 153 -7.26 -5.88 -8.22
C ARG A 153 -6.07 -6.82 -8.13
N ALA A 154 -6.17 -7.81 -7.27
CA ALA A 154 -5.17 -8.86 -7.12
C ALA A 154 -5.89 -10.17 -6.86
N GLY A 155 -5.40 -11.23 -7.51
CA GLY A 155 -5.98 -12.56 -7.40
C GLY A 155 -5.68 -13.40 -8.62
N ASN A 156 -6.14 -14.62 -8.57
CA ASN A 156 -5.95 -15.57 -9.67
C ASN A 156 -7.12 -15.53 -10.65
#